data_43e3bcf97dd50efd712cf056b4e8c80e
#
_entry.id   43e3bcf97dd50efd712cf056b4e8c80e
#
_cell.length_a   1.000
_cell.length_b   1.000
_cell.length_c   1.000
_cell.angle_alpha   90.00
_cell.angle_beta   90.00
_cell.angle_gamma   90.00
#
_symmetry.space_group_name_H-M   'P 1'
#
loop_
_entity.id
_entity.type
_entity.pdbx_description
1 polymer ?
#
loop_
_entity_poly.entity_id
_entity_poly.type
_entity_poly.pdbx_seq_one_letter_code
_entity_poly.pdbx_strand_id
1 'polypeptide(L)'
;LAIELFSNGSLNTFAKQTNVNIHNRLVCYNILELKKQLQPIAMLVILDSIFNRITANRQKGRSTYIYIDEIYLLFQYEYSANFLFTLWKRVRKYGACCTGITQNVEDLLRSDLARTMLANSELIIMLNQASTDRAELAKLLNISDQQLSFITNVEAGHGLLKIGNSLIPFVNKFPKDTELYKLMTTKLNEVI
;
A
#
# COMPACT_ATOMS: atom_id res chain seq x y z
N LEU A 1 -26.90 19.68 5.16
CA LEU A 1 -27.63 18.38 5.02
C LEU A 1 -26.69 17.18 4.87
N ALA A 2 -25.72 17.18 3.92
CA ALA A 2 -24.84 16.00 3.71
C ALA A 2 -23.90 15.73 4.91
N ILE A 3 -23.39 16.76 5.58
CA ILE A 3 -22.48 16.65 6.74
C ILE A 3 -23.24 16.30 8.02
N GLU A 4 -24.53 16.59 8.10
CA GLU A 4 -25.35 16.41 9.30
C GLU A 4 -25.49 14.93 9.70
N LEU A 5 -25.54 14.01 8.73
CA LEU A 5 -25.50 12.57 8.96
C LEU A 5 -24.24 12.11 9.71
N PHE A 6 -23.13 12.79 9.49
CA PHE A 6 -21.83 12.46 10.07
C PHE A 6 -21.49 13.25 11.34
N SER A 7 -22.18 14.39 11.57
CA SER A 7 -21.99 15.18 12.81
C SER A 7 -22.97 14.78 13.91
N ASN A 8 -24.25 14.69 13.59
CA ASN A 8 -25.32 14.44 14.56
C ASN A 8 -26.20 13.22 14.25
N GLY A 9 -26.02 12.61 13.06
CA GLY A 9 -26.83 11.48 12.60
C GLY A 9 -26.28 10.10 12.97
N SER A 10 -26.83 9.06 12.35
CA SER A 10 -26.47 7.66 12.59
C SER A 10 -25.01 7.28 12.21
N LEU A 11 -24.30 8.14 11.48
CA LEU A 11 -22.93 7.95 11.06
C LEU A 11 -21.93 8.87 11.79
N ASN A 12 -22.28 9.36 12.98
CA ASN A 12 -21.50 10.34 13.75
C ASN A 12 -20.25 9.75 14.46
N THR A 13 -19.80 8.57 14.09
CA THR A 13 -18.66 7.87 14.72
C THR A 13 -17.40 8.73 14.74
N PHE A 14 -17.16 9.53 13.69
CA PHE A 14 -16.00 10.39 13.55
C PHE A 14 -16.16 11.80 14.14
N ALA A 15 -17.36 12.16 14.61
CA ALA A 15 -17.61 13.45 15.26
C ALA A 15 -17.25 13.46 16.76
N LYS A 16 -16.86 12.33 17.31
CA LYS A 16 -16.54 12.18 18.73
C LYS A 16 -15.06 12.52 18.97
N GLN A 17 -14.73 12.79 20.24
CA GLN A 17 -13.33 12.98 20.64
C GLN A 17 -12.49 11.75 20.30
N THR A 18 -11.28 12.00 19.80
CA THR A 18 -10.31 10.94 19.45
C THR A 18 -10.00 10.08 20.68
N ASN A 19 -10.27 8.79 20.57
CA ASN A 19 -10.00 7.79 21.60
C ASN A 19 -8.81 6.87 21.24
N VAL A 20 -8.10 7.16 20.16
CA VAL A 20 -6.95 6.38 19.65
C VAL A 20 -5.66 7.09 19.99
N ASN A 21 -4.68 6.36 20.51
CA ASN A 21 -3.35 6.90 20.74
C ASN A 21 -2.52 6.84 19.45
N ILE A 22 -2.47 7.94 18.72
CA ILE A 22 -1.69 8.08 17.48
C ILE A 22 -0.23 8.52 17.73
N HIS A 23 0.22 8.66 18.97
CA HIS A 23 1.57 9.13 19.31
C HIS A 23 2.61 8.01 19.34
N ASN A 24 2.17 6.75 19.29
CA ASN A 24 3.07 5.60 19.26
C ASN A 24 3.98 5.62 18.02
N ARG A 25 5.17 5.03 18.18
CA ARG A 25 6.13 4.89 17.06
C ARG A 25 5.57 4.08 15.92
N LEU A 26 4.82 3.01 16.21
CA LEU A 26 4.11 2.18 15.26
C LEU A 26 2.60 2.40 15.44
N VAL A 27 1.90 2.72 14.37
CA VAL A 27 0.44 2.87 14.33
C VAL A 27 -0.10 2.07 13.15
N CYS A 28 -1.08 1.23 13.41
CA CYS A 28 -1.80 0.47 12.39
C CYS A 28 -3.26 0.92 12.37
N TYR A 29 -3.75 1.29 11.20
CA TYR A 29 -5.16 1.60 10.96
C TYR A 29 -5.82 0.40 10.30
N ASN A 30 -6.68 -0.31 11.04
CA ASN A 30 -7.48 -1.40 10.50
C ASN A 30 -8.89 -0.88 10.15
N ILE A 31 -9.26 -0.98 8.87
CA ILE A 31 -10.55 -0.52 8.34
C ILE A 31 -11.47 -1.67 7.90
N LEU A 32 -11.07 -2.92 8.09
CA LEU A 32 -11.80 -4.10 7.63
C LEU A 32 -13.22 -4.20 8.21
N GLU A 33 -13.37 -3.84 9.48
CA GLU A 33 -14.67 -3.91 10.19
C GLU A 33 -15.57 -2.69 9.96
N LEU A 34 -15.06 -1.68 9.26
CA LEU A 34 -15.87 -0.50 8.98
C LEU A 34 -16.93 -0.79 7.92
N LYS A 35 -18.18 -0.40 8.23
CA LYS A 35 -19.27 -0.46 7.25
C LYS A 35 -18.85 0.31 5.99
N LYS A 36 -19.18 -0.23 4.81
CA LYS A 36 -18.84 0.37 3.50
C LYS A 36 -19.19 1.86 3.38
N GLN A 37 -20.29 2.28 4.01
CA GLN A 37 -20.72 3.68 4.02
C GLN A 37 -19.78 4.62 4.78
N LEU A 38 -19.03 4.11 5.77
CA LEU A 38 -18.09 4.88 6.59
C LEU A 38 -16.67 4.86 6.01
N GLN A 39 -16.36 3.90 5.13
CA GLN A 39 -15.01 3.75 4.58
C GLN A 39 -14.47 5.03 3.91
N PRO A 40 -15.21 5.75 3.04
CA PRO A 40 -14.70 6.96 2.41
C PRO A 40 -14.28 8.02 3.43
N ILE A 41 -15.08 8.23 4.50
CA ILE A 41 -14.76 9.21 5.53
C ILE A 41 -13.60 8.74 6.41
N ALA A 42 -13.58 7.45 6.79
CA ALA A 42 -12.44 6.89 7.50
C ALA A 42 -11.14 7.09 6.74
N MET A 43 -11.16 6.85 5.43
CA MET A 43 -10.02 7.11 4.55
C MET A 43 -9.56 8.56 4.62
N LEU A 44 -10.49 9.52 4.54
CA LEU A 44 -10.17 10.94 4.65
C LEU A 44 -9.46 11.25 5.97
N VAL A 45 -10.02 10.79 7.08
CA VAL A 45 -9.50 11.02 8.43
C VAL A 45 -8.11 10.38 8.60
N ILE A 46 -7.94 9.15 8.11
CA ILE A 46 -6.66 8.42 8.19
C ILE A 46 -5.60 9.10 7.34
N LEU A 47 -5.90 9.46 6.11
CA LEU A 47 -4.97 10.11 5.20
C LEU A 47 -4.53 11.47 5.72
N ASP A 48 -5.47 12.26 6.27
CA ASP A 48 -5.15 13.52 6.93
C ASP A 48 -4.26 13.33 8.16
N SER A 49 -4.58 12.35 9.00
CA SER A 49 -3.76 11.98 10.17
C SER A 49 -2.34 11.57 9.78
N ILE A 50 -2.19 10.79 8.71
CA ILE A 50 -0.88 10.39 8.17
C ILE A 50 -0.10 11.63 7.71
N PHE A 51 -0.72 12.52 6.95
CA PHE A 51 -0.06 13.72 6.44
C PHE A 51 0.38 14.67 7.55
N ASN A 52 -0.47 14.88 8.54
CA ASN A 52 -0.15 15.69 9.73
C ASN A 52 1.04 15.09 10.49
N ARG A 53 1.09 13.76 10.61
CA ARG A 53 2.20 13.06 11.25
C ARG A 53 3.50 13.18 10.47
N ILE A 54 3.47 13.03 9.16
CA ILE A 54 4.63 13.24 8.27
C ILE A 54 5.20 14.63 8.50
N THR A 55 4.34 15.65 8.48
CA THR A 55 4.73 17.05 8.66
C THR A 55 5.36 17.29 10.04
N ALA A 56 4.73 16.78 11.10
CA ALA A 56 5.25 16.92 12.46
C ALA A 56 6.58 16.18 12.67
N ASN A 57 6.74 14.98 12.07
CA ASN A 57 7.99 14.23 12.13
C ASN A 57 9.12 14.94 11.38
N ARG A 58 8.83 15.51 10.20
CA ARG A 58 9.80 16.29 9.44
C ARG A 58 10.35 17.45 10.25
N GLN A 59 9.48 18.20 10.94
CA GLN A 59 9.91 19.34 11.81
C GLN A 59 10.86 18.88 12.93
N LYS A 60 10.75 17.60 13.34
CA LYS A 60 11.60 16.98 14.36
C LYS A 60 12.81 16.23 13.79
N GLY A 61 13.07 16.34 12.48
CA GLY A 61 14.14 15.62 11.79
C GLY A 61 13.95 14.09 11.77
N ARG A 62 12.70 13.59 11.86
CA ARG A 62 12.37 12.16 11.89
C ARG A 62 11.79 11.71 10.55
N SER A 63 12.24 10.57 10.06
CA SER A 63 11.66 9.90 8.90
C SER A 63 10.34 9.21 9.25
N THR A 64 9.43 9.14 8.26
CA THR A 64 8.16 8.43 8.39
C THR A 64 8.07 7.37 7.29
N TYR A 65 7.78 6.13 7.68
CA TYR A 65 7.54 5.02 6.76
C TYR A 65 6.05 4.68 6.76
N ILE A 66 5.48 4.60 5.58
CA ILE A 66 4.05 4.37 5.36
C ILE A 66 3.92 3.10 4.53
N TYR A 67 3.19 2.12 5.05
CA TYR A 67 2.87 0.88 4.35
C TYR A 67 1.37 0.82 4.13
N ILE A 68 0.95 0.61 2.91
CA ILE A 68 -0.47 0.57 2.52
C ILE A 68 -0.71 -0.80 1.89
N ASP A 69 -1.36 -1.66 2.64
CA ASP A 69 -1.78 -2.97 2.14
C ASP A 69 -3.05 -2.83 1.31
N GLU A 70 -3.17 -3.67 0.29
CA GLU A 70 -4.25 -3.64 -0.72
C GLU A 70 -4.50 -2.22 -1.27
N ILE A 71 -3.40 -1.55 -1.66
CA ILE A 71 -3.42 -0.14 -2.10
C ILE A 71 -4.42 0.14 -3.22
N TYR A 72 -4.77 -0.87 -4.04
CA TYR A 72 -5.75 -0.73 -5.13
C TYR A 72 -7.11 -0.25 -4.63
N LEU A 73 -7.49 -0.58 -3.39
CA LEU A 73 -8.75 -0.13 -2.78
C LEU A 73 -8.84 1.40 -2.68
N LEU A 74 -7.72 2.08 -2.50
CA LEU A 74 -7.67 3.54 -2.41
C LEU A 74 -7.90 4.23 -3.75
N PHE A 75 -7.74 3.51 -4.87
CA PHE A 75 -8.02 4.04 -6.20
C PHE A 75 -9.48 3.91 -6.62
N GLN A 76 -10.32 3.25 -5.83
CA GLN A 76 -11.77 3.18 -6.06
C GLN A 76 -12.48 4.51 -5.84
N TYR A 77 -11.87 5.43 -5.08
CA TYR A 77 -12.42 6.75 -4.79
C TYR A 77 -11.47 7.82 -5.32
N GLU A 78 -12.01 8.75 -6.10
CA GLU A 78 -11.23 9.82 -6.74
C GLU A 78 -10.41 10.65 -5.74
N TYR A 79 -11.01 10.95 -4.58
CA TYR A 79 -10.31 11.72 -3.54
C TYR A 79 -9.07 11.00 -3.00
N SER A 80 -9.19 9.75 -2.60
CA SER A 80 -8.06 8.97 -2.07
C SER A 80 -7.01 8.71 -3.14
N ALA A 81 -7.40 8.47 -4.39
CA ALA A 81 -6.49 8.33 -5.52
C ALA A 81 -5.66 9.61 -5.75
N ASN A 82 -6.30 10.78 -5.77
CA ASN A 82 -5.63 12.07 -5.92
C ASN A 82 -4.73 12.40 -4.72
N PHE A 83 -5.17 12.08 -3.51
CA PHE A 83 -4.35 12.23 -2.31
C PHE A 83 -3.09 11.38 -2.38
N LEU A 84 -3.22 10.08 -2.68
CA LEU A 84 -2.09 9.17 -2.83
C LEU A 84 -1.11 9.63 -3.91
N PHE A 85 -1.62 10.03 -5.06
CA PHE A 85 -0.79 10.51 -6.16
C PHE A 85 0.02 11.75 -5.74
N THR A 86 -0.61 12.68 -5.03
CA THR A 86 0.05 13.87 -4.51
C THR A 86 1.08 13.51 -3.45
N LEU A 87 0.74 12.61 -2.54
CA LEU A 87 1.64 12.11 -1.50
C LEU A 87 2.85 11.42 -2.13
N TRP A 88 2.63 10.50 -3.09
CA TRP A 88 3.69 9.74 -3.78
C TRP A 88 4.73 10.65 -4.42
N LYS A 89 4.28 11.70 -5.11
CA LYS A 89 5.17 12.70 -5.72
C LYS A 89 5.96 13.54 -4.72
N ARG A 90 5.41 13.78 -3.54
CA ARG A 90 5.94 14.76 -2.58
C ARG A 90 6.57 14.13 -1.35
N VAL A 91 6.28 12.90 -1.04
CA VAL A 91 6.65 12.22 0.21
C VAL A 91 8.14 12.33 0.52
N ARG A 92 9.01 12.23 -0.48
CA ARG A 92 10.45 12.39 -0.34
C ARG A 92 10.84 13.77 0.21
N LYS A 93 10.16 14.85 -0.22
CA LYS A 93 10.42 16.21 0.28
C LYS A 93 10.06 16.35 1.76
N TYR A 94 9.23 15.47 2.27
CA TYR A 94 8.83 15.44 3.69
C TYR A 94 9.64 14.46 4.53
N GLY A 95 10.70 13.86 3.97
CA GLY A 95 11.51 12.86 4.67
C GLY A 95 10.71 11.58 4.98
N ALA A 96 9.77 11.23 4.12
CA ALA A 96 8.98 10.03 4.28
C ALA A 96 9.14 9.06 3.10
N CYS A 97 8.76 7.81 3.30
CA CYS A 97 8.77 6.76 2.29
C CYS A 97 7.40 6.07 2.28
N CYS A 98 6.82 5.92 1.11
CA CYS A 98 5.56 5.19 0.90
C CYS A 98 5.82 3.85 0.22
N THR A 99 5.21 2.80 0.75
CA THR A 99 5.20 1.46 0.16
C THR A 99 3.75 1.03 -0.05
N GLY A 100 3.38 0.79 -1.30
CA GLY A 100 2.10 0.18 -1.66
C GLY A 100 2.27 -1.31 -1.87
N ILE A 101 1.37 -2.10 -1.32
CA ILE A 101 1.32 -3.55 -1.44
C ILE A 101 0.00 -3.92 -2.08
N THR A 102 0.01 -4.83 -3.03
CA THR A 102 -1.21 -5.36 -3.65
C THR A 102 -1.00 -6.77 -4.16
N GLN A 103 -2.04 -7.57 -4.09
CA GLN A 103 -2.14 -8.86 -4.78
C GLN A 103 -2.93 -8.73 -6.08
N ASN A 104 -3.72 -7.67 -6.23
CA ASN A 104 -4.58 -7.45 -7.39
C ASN A 104 -4.00 -6.34 -8.28
N VAL A 105 -3.14 -6.74 -9.19
CA VAL A 105 -2.46 -5.80 -10.10
C VAL A 105 -3.42 -5.30 -11.18
N GLU A 106 -4.32 -6.14 -11.68
CA GLU A 106 -5.29 -5.76 -12.71
C GLU A 106 -6.16 -4.59 -12.24
N ASP A 107 -6.76 -4.69 -11.04
CA ASP A 107 -7.59 -3.61 -10.50
C ASP A 107 -6.78 -2.32 -10.24
N LEU A 108 -5.53 -2.46 -9.79
CA LEU A 108 -4.64 -1.32 -9.64
C LEU A 108 -4.39 -0.61 -10.97
N LEU A 109 -4.12 -1.38 -12.03
CA LEU A 109 -3.79 -0.84 -13.35
C LEU A 109 -5.00 -0.27 -14.13
N ARG A 110 -6.22 -0.41 -13.63
CA ARG A 110 -7.40 0.30 -14.18
C ARG A 110 -7.33 1.81 -13.94
N SER A 111 -6.58 2.25 -12.95
CA SER A 111 -6.39 3.68 -12.64
C SER A 111 -5.16 4.25 -13.34
N ASP A 112 -5.34 5.30 -14.13
CA ASP A 112 -4.22 6.03 -14.77
C ASP A 112 -3.29 6.68 -13.74
N LEU A 113 -3.85 7.12 -12.61
CA LEU A 113 -3.05 7.63 -11.48
C LEU A 113 -2.15 6.54 -10.90
N ALA A 114 -2.68 5.34 -10.71
CA ALA A 114 -1.91 4.20 -10.23
C ALA A 114 -0.83 3.77 -11.22
N ARG A 115 -1.15 3.72 -12.52
CA ARG A 115 -0.14 3.48 -13.59
C ARG A 115 1.00 4.48 -13.52
N THR A 116 0.67 5.76 -13.37
CA THR A 116 1.67 6.82 -13.25
C THR A 116 2.50 6.68 -11.96
N MET A 117 1.87 6.34 -10.84
CA MET A 117 2.58 6.09 -9.58
C MET A 117 3.55 4.92 -9.70
N LEU A 118 3.10 3.81 -10.27
CA LEU A 118 3.92 2.62 -10.48
C LEU A 118 5.12 2.93 -11.40
N ALA A 119 4.91 3.62 -12.52
CA ALA A 119 5.97 4.00 -13.45
C ALA A 119 7.03 4.92 -12.80
N ASN A 120 6.62 5.76 -11.84
CA ASN A 120 7.50 6.67 -11.11
C ASN A 120 8.02 6.10 -9.78
N SER A 121 7.74 4.85 -9.47
CA SER A 121 8.26 4.19 -8.26
C SER A 121 9.74 3.86 -8.43
N GLU A 122 10.54 4.24 -7.44
CA GLU A 122 11.99 4.00 -7.42
C GLU A 122 12.31 2.51 -7.29
N LEU A 123 11.51 1.81 -6.48
CA LEU A 123 11.65 0.39 -6.18
C LEU A 123 10.33 -0.33 -6.42
N ILE A 124 10.36 -1.40 -7.22
CA ILE A 124 9.22 -2.29 -7.42
C ILE A 124 9.69 -3.72 -7.20
N ILE A 125 9.00 -4.41 -6.30
CA ILE A 125 9.23 -5.84 -6.02
C ILE A 125 8.08 -6.61 -6.64
N MET A 126 8.39 -7.47 -7.59
CA MET A 126 7.42 -8.33 -8.26
C MET A 126 7.68 -9.77 -7.83
N LEU A 127 6.70 -10.39 -7.20
CA LEU A 127 6.69 -11.80 -6.87
C LEU A 127 5.98 -12.58 -7.99
N ASN A 128 5.60 -13.84 -7.73
CA ASN A 128 4.88 -14.64 -8.71
C ASN A 128 3.57 -13.95 -9.13
N GLN A 129 3.37 -13.78 -10.44
CA GLN A 129 2.25 -13.03 -11.01
C GLN A 129 1.32 -13.93 -11.80
N ALA A 130 0.02 -13.60 -11.79
CA ALA A 130 -0.98 -14.21 -12.67
C ALA A 130 -0.68 -13.92 -14.16
N SER A 131 -1.16 -14.77 -15.06
CA SER A 131 -0.89 -14.63 -16.50
C SER A 131 -1.42 -13.33 -17.09
N THR A 132 -2.58 -12.86 -16.65
CA THR A 132 -3.21 -11.61 -17.08
C THR A 132 -2.39 -10.39 -16.68
N ASP A 133 -1.93 -10.35 -15.44
CA ASP A 133 -1.20 -9.21 -14.87
C ASP A 133 0.18 -9.02 -15.49
N ARG A 134 0.82 -10.12 -15.87
CA ARG A 134 2.18 -10.11 -16.45
C ARG A 134 2.30 -9.28 -17.72
N ALA A 135 1.34 -9.42 -18.64
CA ALA A 135 1.38 -8.73 -19.92
C ALA A 135 1.28 -7.21 -19.76
N GLU A 136 0.41 -6.75 -18.86
CA GLU A 136 0.27 -5.32 -18.57
C GLU A 136 1.49 -4.76 -17.82
N LEU A 137 2.00 -5.48 -16.84
CA LEU A 137 3.23 -5.10 -16.12
C LEU A 137 4.43 -5.05 -17.05
N ALA A 138 4.59 -6.04 -17.93
CA ALA A 138 5.66 -6.09 -18.91
C ALA A 138 5.67 -4.85 -19.81
N LYS A 139 4.50 -4.49 -20.33
CA LYS A 139 4.34 -3.31 -21.17
C LYS A 139 4.62 -2.00 -20.40
N LEU A 140 4.08 -1.88 -19.18
CA LEU A 140 4.24 -0.67 -18.38
C LEU A 140 5.67 -0.44 -17.91
N LEU A 141 6.37 -1.51 -17.54
CA LEU A 141 7.71 -1.47 -16.92
C LEU A 141 8.83 -1.82 -17.89
N ASN A 142 8.54 -2.08 -19.16
CA ASN A 142 9.47 -2.51 -20.20
C ASN A 142 10.25 -3.78 -19.81
N ILE A 143 9.54 -4.81 -19.35
CA ILE A 143 10.09 -6.10 -18.95
C ILE A 143 10.10 -7.03 -20.17
N SER A 144 11.26 -7.63 -20.49
CA SER A 144 11.36 -8.62 -21.57
C SER A 144 10.76 -9.97 -21.17
N ASP A 145 10.41 -10.80 -22.18
CA ASP A 145 9.88 -12.16 -21.95
C ASP A 145 10.84 -13.02 -21.12
N GLN A 146 12.15 -12.88 -21.33
CA GLN A 146 13.15 -13.58 -20.52
C GLN A 146 13.09 -13.16 -19.06
N GLN A 147 12.93 -11.87 -18.78
CA GLN A 147 12.80 -11.34 -17.42
C GLN A 147 11.47 -11.75 -16.77
N LEU A 148 10.39 -11.84 -17.55
CA LEU A 148 9.10 -12.32 -17.06
C LEU A 148 9.15 -13.75 -16.53
N SER A 149 10.07 -14.60 -17.02
CA SER A 149 10.22 -15.96 -16.51
C SER A 149 10.53 -16.03 -15.02
N PHE A 150 11.17 -14.99 -14.45
CA PHE A 150 11.49 -14.90 -13.01
C PHE A 150 10.29 -14.62 -12.10
N ILE A 151 9.14 -14.27 -12.67
CA ILE A 151 7.89 -14.03 -11.93
C ILE A 151 6.73 -14.89 -12.47
N THR A 152 7.05 -15.93 -13.24
CA THR A 152 6.09 -16.80 -13.90
C THR A 152 6.19 -18.21 -13.36
N ASN A 153 5.16 -18.68 -12.67
CA ASN A 153 5.09 -20.05 -12.12
C ASN A 153 6.34 -20.41 -11.28
N VAL A 154 6.83 -19.46 -10.51
CA VAL A 154 8.00 -19.63 -9.67
C VAL A 154 7.60 -19.97 -8.24
N GLU A 155 8.51 -20.62 -7.50
CA GLU A 155 8.32 -20.91 -6.08
C GLU A 155 8.24 -19.65 -5.23
N ALA A 156 7.65 -19.77 -4.05
CA ALA A 156 7.64 -18.69 -3.07
C ALA A 156 9.07 -18.23 -2.73
N GLY A 157 9.24 -16.91 -2.62
CA GLY A 157 10.53 -16.28 -2.36
C GLY A 157 11.34 -15.94 -3.62
N HIS A 158 10.88 -16.34 -4.80
CA HIS A 158 11.46 -15.88 -6.06
C HIS A 158 10.75 -14.62 -6.55
N GLY A 159 11.49 -13.76 -7.26
CA GLY A 159 10.90 -12.55 -7.81
C GLY A 159 11.87 -11.75 -8.67
N LEU A 160 11.37 -10.60 -9.12
CA LEU A 160 12.09 -9.61 -9.90
C LEU A 160 12.03 -8.27 -9.19
N LEU A 161 13.19 -7.66 -9.00
CA LEU A 161 13.36 -6.37 -8.36
C LEU A 161 13.68 -5.33 -9.44
N LYS A 162 12.87 -4.27 -9.54
CA LYS A 162 13.17 -3.11 -10.38
C LYS A 162 13.67 -1.98 -9.48
N ILE A 163 14.87 -1.49 -9.76
CA ILE A 163 15.49 -0.31 -9.11
C ILE A 163 15.91 0.65 -10.21
N GLY A 164 15.23 1.79 -10.31
CA GLY A 164 15.42 2.68 -11.45
C GLY A 164 15.22 1.95 -12.77
N ASN A 165 16.25 1.84 -13.59
CA ASN A 165 16.24 1.13 -14.87
C ASN A 165 16.75 -0.32 -14.80
N SER A 166 17.23 -0.75 -13.65
CA SER A 166 17.77 -2.10 -13.48
C SER A 166 16.69 -3.08 -13.05
N LEU A 167 16.70 -4.26 -13.68
CA LEU A 167 15.84 -5.40 -13.34
C LEU A 167 16.71 -6.54 -12.84
N ILE A 168 16.54 -6.94 -11.60
CA ILE A 168 17.40 -7.89 -10.90
C ILE A 168 16.55 -9.07 -10.39
N PRO A 169 16.73 -10.29 -10.90
CA PRO A 169 16.07 -11.46 -10.33
C PRO A 169 16.65 -11.74 -8.94
N PHE A 170 15.79 -12.17 -8.02
CA PHE A 170 16.19 -12.51 -6.65
C PHE A 170 15.52 -13.79 -6.16
N VAL A 171 16.18 -14.41 -5.18
CA VAL A 171 15.62 -15.49 -4.38
C VAL A 171 15.81 -15.15 -2.92
N ASN A 172 14.70 -15.04 -2.19
CA ASN A 172 14.70 -14.79 -0.75
C ASN A 172 13.72 -15.76 -0.07
N LYS A 173 14.22 -16.91 0.36
CA LYS A 173 13.43 -17.89 1.12
C LYS A 173 13.48 -17.52 2.60
N PHE A 174 12.34 -17.07 3.12
CA PHE A 174 12.25 -16.70 4.54
C PHE A 174 12.48 -17.94 5.43
N PRO A 175 13.32 -17.86 6.47
CA PRO A 175 13.59 -18.98 7.37
C PRO A 175 12.33 -19.38 8.14
N LYS A 176 11.90 -20.66 7.97
CA LYS A 176 10.65 -21.15 8.57
C LYS A 176 10.74 -21.49 10.05
N ASP A 177 11.96 -21.63 10.56
CA ASP A 177 12.27 -21.95 11.97
C ASP A 177 12.20 -20.73 12.90
N THR A 178 12.01 -19.53 12.34
CA THR A 178 11.97 -18.29 13.10
C THR A 178 10.59 -18.04 13.74
N GLU A 179 10.57 -17.42 14.90
CA GLU A 179 9.34 -16.96 15.56
C GLU A 179 8.55 -15.99 14.67
N LEU A 180 9.26 -15.11 13.96
CA LEU A 180 8.63 -14.17 13.04
C LEU A 180 7.88 -14.89 11.91
N TYR A 181 8.43 -15.98 11.36
CA TYR A 181 7.72 -16.78 10.35
C TYR A 181 6.43 -17.37 10.92
N LYS A 182 6.48 -17.93 12.13
CA LYS A 182 5.31 -18.51 12.80
C LYS A 182 4.19 -17.49 13.05
N LEU A 183 4.57 -16.24 13.37
CA LEU A 183 3.61 -15.15 13.58
C LEU A 183 3.01 -14.62 12.26
N MET A 184 3.74 -14.72 11.16
CA MET A 184 3.33 -14.16 9.87
C MET A 184 2.69 -15.17 8.91
N THR A 185 2.87 -16.48 9.13
CA THR A 185 2.33 -17.48 8.24
C THR A 185 0.80 -17.53 8.31
N THR A 186 0.16 -17.56 7.13
CA THR A 186 -1.29 -17.74 7.00
C THR A 186 -1.66 -19.17 6.58
N LYS A 187 -0.68 -20.08 6.47
CA LYS A 187 -0.92 -21.46 6.08
C LYS A 187 -1.46 -22.23 7.26
N LEU A 188 -2.65 -22.78 7.11
CA LEU A 188 -3.35 -23.54 8.17
C LEU A 188 -2.51 -24.69 8.77
N ASN A 189 -1.67 -25.33 7.98
CA ASN A 189 -0.81 -26.43 8.43
C ASN A 189 0.49 -25.95 9.13
N GLU A 190 0.77 -24.68 9.15
CA GLU A 190 1.97 -24.07 9.74
C GLU A 190 1.61 -23.11 10.90
N VAL A 191 0.31 -22.86 11.13
CA VAL A 191 -0.21 -22.11 12.29
C VAL A 191 -0.33 -23.13 13.44
N ILE A 192 0.52 -23.01 14.46
CA ILE A 192 0.49 -23.80 15.69
C ILE A 192 -0.13 -22.95 16.79
#